data_216c0df58cebb8439bd71dc13ca27020
#
_entry.id   216c0df58cebb8439bd71dc13ca27020
#
_cell.length_a   1.000
_cell.length_b   1.000
_cell.length_c   1.000
_cell.angle_alpha   90.00
_cell.angle_beta   90.00
_cell.angle_gamma   90.00
#
_symmetry.space_group_name_H-M   'P 1'
#
loop_
_entity.id
_entity.type
_entity.pdbx_description
1 polymer ?
#
loop_
_entity_poly.entity_id
_entity_poly.type
_entity_poly.pdbx_seq_one_letter_code
_entity_poly.pdbx_strand_id
1 'polypeptide(L)'
;MAKQPHLLVESGDVHDLAIIPGDPGRVDRIAEQCESVELVAENREYKLVNATYEGRKLTICSTGIGCPSAAIAIEELHAVGVETVIRCGTTGALQADIEIGDMVVATGAAKEEGTTKRYESAMYPAVPDYDVLTGLVDAAEANDEDVHVGPIVSDDAFYAESEEYVDDWEAANLLAIEMEAAAVFSLARRKGMRAGAICTVDGNLVEGTQKGADSDDELPEKAKNNVERAIAITLSAAAQL
;
A
#
# COMPACT_ATOMS: atom_id res chain seq x y z
N MET A 1 25.58 7.06 5.21
CA MET A 1 25.55 6.53 3.82
C MET A 1 25.32 7.71 2.87
N ALA A 2 25.56 7.54 1.56
CA ALA A 2 25.29 8.63 0.61
C ALA A 2 23.78 8.90 0.52
N LYS A 3 23.44 10.14 0.24
CA LYS A 3 22.05 10.58 0.03
C LYS A 3 21.41 9.81 -1.13
N GLN A 4 20.21 9.30 -0.92
CA GLN A 4 19.49 8.53 -1.92
C GLN A 4 19.05 9.41 -3.10
N PRO A 5 19.14 8.93 -4.35
CA PRO A 5 18.97 9.78 -5.52
C PRO A 5 17.52 10.21 -5.80
N HIS A 6 16.52 9.42 -5.36
CA HIS A 6 15.10 9.74 -5.59
C HIS A 6 14.42 10.28 -4.34
N LEU A 7 14.52 9.60 -3.20
CA LEU A 7 13.93 10.04 -1.94
C LEU A 7 14.65 11.24 -1.32
N LEU A 8 15.88 11.53 -1.77
CA LEU A 8 16.71 12.63 -1.27
C LEU A 8 16.98 12.60 0.24
N VAL A 9 17.05 11.40 0.84
CA VAL A 9 17.32 11.17 2.26
C VAL A 9 18.59 10.37 2.48
N GLU A 10 19.14 10.43 3.69
CA GLU A 10 20.28 9.62 4.14
C GLU A 10 19.95 8.91 5.46
N SER A 11 20.86 8.05 5.91
CA SER A 11 20.67 7.31 7.17
C SER A 11 20.55 8.26 8.36
N GLY A 12 19.44 8.12 9.11
CA GLY A 12 19.09 8.98 10.24
C GLY A 12 18.01 10.02 9.92
N ASP A 13 17.66 10.21 8.64
CA ASP A 13 16.58 11.12 8.24
C ASP A 13 15.18 10.49 8.38
N VAL A 14 15.11 9.16 8.52
CA VAL A 14 13.85 8.39 8.55
C VAL A 14 13.80 7.47 9.76
N HIS A 15 12.61 7.02 10.11
CA HIS A 15 12.38 6.03 11.16
C HIS A 15 12.35 4.59 10.60
N ASP A 16 12.39 3.59 11.48
CA ASP A 16 12.46 2.17 11.15
C ASP A 16 11.18 1.58 10.54
N LEU A 17 10.04 2.27 10.71
CA LEU A 17 8.76 1.93 10.10
C LEU A 17 8.30 3.04 9.15
N ALA A 18 7.87 2.65 7.94
CA ALA A 18 7.28 3.58 6.98
C ALA A 18 5.89 3.14 6.51
N ILE A 19 4.94 4.08 6.51
CA ILE A 19 3.65 3.93 5.82
C ILE A 19 3.83 4.47 4.40
N ILE A 20 3.43 3.65 3.40
CA ILE A 20 3.72 3.93 1.99
C ILE A 20 2.43 3.99 1.14
N PRO A 21 1.75 5.15 1.08
CA PRO A 21 0.70 5.39 0.09
C PRO A 21 1.28 5.57 -1.32
N GLY A 22 0.46 5.40 -2.36
CA GLY A 22 0.84 5.73 -3.74
C GLY A 22 0.88 7.24 -4.00
N ASP A 23 -0.19 7.92 -3.60
CA ASP A 23 -0.40 9.35 -3.84
C ASP A 23 0.32 10.24 -2.81
N PRO A 24 1.08 11.28 -3.26
CA PRO A 24 1.66 12.28 -2.36
C PRO A 24 0.64 13.05 -1.52
N GLY A 25 -0.58 13.29 -2.02
CA GLY A 25 -1.65 13.93 -1.27
C GLY A 25 -2.12 13.08 -0.08
N ARG A 26 -2.06 11.75 -0.21
CA ARG A 26 -2.38 10.85 0.90
C ARG A 26 -1.34 10.89 2.02
N VAL A 27 -0.10 11.25 1.73
CA VAL A 27 0.91 11.52 2.78
C VAL A 27 0.42 12.60 3.73
N ASP A 28 -0.16 13.68 3.21
CA ASP A 28 -0.72 14.76 4.03
C ASP A 28 -1.90 14.29 4.87
N ARG A 29 -2.82 13.51 4.28
CA ARG A 29 -3.99 12.97 4.99
C ARG A 29 -3.59 12.01 6.12
N ILE A 30 -2.58 11.17 5.93
CA ILE A 30 -2.04 10.32 7.00
C ILE A 30 -1.40 11.20 8.08
N ALA A 31 -0.63 12.20 7.67
CA ALA A 31 0.05 13.12 8.58
C ALA A 31 -0.93 13.95 9.44
N GLU A 32 -2.09 14.33 8.89
CA GLU A 32 -3.15 15.05 9.61
C GLU A 32 -3.71 14.28 10.80
N GLN A 33 -3.61 12.94 10.81
CA GLN A 33 -4.03 12.10 11.93
C GLN A 33 -2.92 11.89 12.99
N CYS A 34 -1.73 12.47 12.79
CA CYS A 34 -0.57 12.32 13.66
C CYS A 34 -0.39 13.50 14.63
N GLU A 35 0.28 13.26 15.77
CA GLU A 35 0.53 14.27 16.82
C GLU A 35 1.56 15.32 16.42
N SER A 36 2.56 14.91 15.65
CA SER A 36 3.63 15.77 15.14
C SER A 36 4.04 15.35 13.75
N VAL A 37 4.39 16.31 12.91
CA VAL A 37 4.76 16.10 11.52
C VAL A 37 5.92 16.99 11.14
N GLU A 38 6.91 16.43 10.44
CA GLU A 38 8.07 17.16 9.89
C GLU A 38 8.27 16.73 8.43
N LEU A 39 8.23 17.69 7.50
CA LEU A 39 8.59 17.44 6.09
C LEU A 39 10.09 17.15 5.99
N VAL A 40 10.45 15.97 5.49
CA VAL A 40 11.83 15.53 5.32
C VAL A 40 12.35 15.83 3.91
N ALA A 41 11.57 15.41 2.90
CA ALA A 41 11.93 15.59 1.50
C ALA A 41 10.70 15.55 0.59
N GLU A 42 10.79 16.21 -0.57
CA GLU A 42 9.83 16.13 -1.64
C GLU A 42 10.56 16.18 -2.98
N ASN A 43 10.36 15.18 -3.82
CA ASN A 43 10.98 15.09 -5.14
C ASN A 43 10.18 14.16 -6.04
N ARG A 44 9.73 14.63 -7.18
CA ARG A 44 8.87 13.88 -8.12
C ARG A 44 7.58 13.40 -7.44
N GLU A 45 7.29 12.10 -7.55
CA GLU A 45 6.19 11.40 -6.88
C GLU A 45 6.45 11.07 -5.40
N TYR A 46 7.67 11.28 -4.93
CA TYR A 46 8.08 10.94 -3.57
C TYR A 46 7.99 12.15 -2.63
N LYS A 47 7.11 12.05 -1.65
CA LYS A 47 6.99 13.00 -0.54
C LYS A 47 7.19 12.23 0.76
N LEU A 48 8.13 12.69 1.59
CA LEU A 48 8.45 12.08 2.86
C LEU A 48 8.20 13.05 4.01
N VAL A 49 7.50 12.56 5.01
CA VAL A 49 7.35 13.23 6.30
C VAL A 49 7.69 12.25 7.42
N ASN A 50 8.28 12.75 8.50
CA ASN A 50 8.35 12.05 9.77
C ASN A 50 7.18 12.48 10.62
N ALA A 51 6.59 11.53 11.34
CA ALA A 51 5.44 11.77 12.18
C ALA A 51 5.51 10.97 13.49
N THR A 52 4.67 11.35 14.45
CA THR A 52 4.45 10.59 15.69
C THR A 52 2.96 10.28 15.82
N TYR A 53 2.62 9.03 16.08
CA TYR A 53 1.26 8.59 16.35
C TYR A 53 1.26 7.70 17.59
N GLU A 54 0.47 8.04 18.62
CA GLU A 54 0.43 7.35 19.93
C GLU A 54 1.84 7.11 20.52
N GLY A 55 2.72 8.10 20.36
CA GLY A 55 4.10 8.04 20.83
C GLY A 55 5.06 7.20 19.93
N ARG A 56 4.56 6.46 18.94
CA ARG A 56 5.37 5.75 17.93
C ARG A 56 5.86 6.72 16.86
N LYS A 57 7.15 6.79 16.67
CA LYS A 57 7.76 7.54 15.56
C LYS A 57 7.74 6.70 14.30
N LEU A 58 7.32 7.28 13.19
CA LEU A 58 7.23 6.63 11.89
C LEU A 58 7.53 7.63 10.75
N THR A 59 7.82 7.08 9.58
CA THR A 59 7.96 7.84 8.34
C THR A 59 6.74 7.56 7.46
N ILE A 60 6.27 8.56 6.72
CA ILE A 60 5.25 8.39 5.70
C ILE A 60 5.90 8.79 4.37
N CYS A 61 5.84 7.93 3.37
CA CYS A 61 6.52 8.14 2.09
C CYS A 61 5.63 7.72 0.93
N SER A 62 5.26 8.63 0.03
CA SER A 62 4.57 8.23 -1.20
C SER A 62 5.47 7.42 -2.12
N THR A 63 4.88 6.50 -2.86
CA THR A 63 5.60 5.62 -3.79
C THR A 63 5.39 5.97 -5.26
N GLY A 64 4.43 6.84 -5.58
CA GLY A 64 3.92 6.98 -6.94
C GLY A 64 3.11 5.74 -7.36
N ILE A 65 2.81 5.64 -8.65
CA ILE A 65 2.01 4.57 -9.24
C ILE A 65 2.92 3.50 -9.84
N GLY A 66 2.57 2.24 -9.56
CA GLY A 66 3.13 1.06 -10.19
C GLY A 66 4.37 0.49 -9.52
N CYS A 67 4.57 -0.78 -9.76
CA CYS A 67 5.68 -1.57 -9.22
C CYS A 67 7.07 -0.97 -9.46
N PRO A 68 7.41 -0.36 -10.62
CA PRO A 68 8.73 0.27 -10.81
C PRO A 68 9.00 1.42 -9.85
N SER A 69 8.02 2.29 -9.62
CA SER A 69 8.16 3.43 -8.70
C SER A 69 8.20 2.95 -7.24
N ALA A 70 7.31 2.03 -6.85
CA ALA A 70 7.33 1.43 -5.52
C ALA A 70 8.65 0.70 -5.23
N ALA A 71 9.23 0.01 -6.21
CA ALA A 71 10.52 -0.66 -6.08
C ALA A 71 11.65 0.33 -5.74
N ILE A 72 11.68 1.50 -6.39
CA ILE A 72 12.66 2.56 -6.07
C ILE A 72 12.49 2.99 -4.61
N ALA A 73 11.25 3.26 -4.17
CA ALA A 73 10.99 3.66 -2.79
C ALA A 73 11.48 2.59 -1.78
N ILE A 74 11.14 1.31 -1.98
CA ILE A 74 11.54 0.20 -1.10
C ILE A 74 13.07 0.05 -1.04
N GLU A 75 13.75 0.13 -2.20
CA GLU A 75 15.21 0.05 -2.27
C GLU A 75 15.86 1.15 -1.45
N GLU A 76 15.42 2.39 -1.63
CA GLU A 76 16.02 3.55 -0.98
C GLU A 76 15.63 3.66 0.50
N LEU A 77 14.39 3.34 0.89
CA LEU A 77 13.97 3.26 2.29
C LEU A 77 14.77 2.19 3.06
N HIS A 78 14.95 1.00 2.47
CA HIS A 78 15.81 -0.02 3.05
C HIS A 78 17.26 0.47 3.22
N ALA A 79 17.82 1.12 2.20
CA ALA A 79 19.18 1.62 2.22
C ALA A 79 19.44 2.66 3.33
N VAL A 80 18.42 3.37 3.80
CA VAL A 80 18.52 4.37 4.87
C VAL A 80 18.06 3.88 6.24
N GLY A 81 17.63 2.60 6.34
CA GLY A 81 17.41 1.92 7.63
C GLY A 81 15.94 1.65 7.98
N VAL A 82 15.01 1.75 7.03
CA VAL A 82 13.64 1.28 7.23
C VAL A 82 13.60 -0.25 7.26
N GLU A 83 12.95 -0.82 8.25
CA GLU A 83 12.83 -2.26 8.50
C GLU A 83 11.41 -2.79 8.26
N THR A 84 10.40 -1.92 8.36
CA THR A 84 8.99 -2.29 8.16
C THR A 84 8.30 -1.30 7.23
N VAL A 85 7.51 -1.80 6.28
CA VAL A 85 6.69 -0.97 5.39
C VAL A 85 5.24 -1.44 5.40
N ILE A 86 4.29 -0.50 5.47
CA ILE A 86 2.85 -0.77 5.38
C ILE A 86 2.28 0.04 4.24
N ARG A 87 1.82 -0.65 3.19
CA ARG A 87 1.10 0.00 2.09
C ARG A 87 -0.32 0.33 2.51
N CYS A 88 -0.68 1.61 2.40
CA CYS A 88 -2.03 2.12 2.59
C CYS A 88 -2.52 2.71 1.25
N GLY A 89 -3.28 1.92 0.49
CA GLY A 89 -3.62 2.21 -0.89
C GLY A 89 -5.11 2.22 -1.21
N THR A 90 -5.42 2.28 -2.51
CA THR A 90 -6.73 1.99 -3.07
C THR A 90 -6.64 0.82 -4.04
N THR A 91 -7.79 0.22 -4.39
CA THR A 91 -7.87 -1.00 -5.20
C THR A 91 -9.23 -1.12 -5.88
N GLY A 92 -9.29 -1.80 -7.01
CA GLY A 92 -10.53 -2.23 -7.61
C GLY A 92 -10.92 -3.62 -7.10
N ALA A 93 -12.20 -3.84 -6.75
CA ALA A 93 -12.69 -5.16 -6.35
C ALA A 93 -12.81 -6.10 -7.56
N LEU A 94 -12.56 -7.39 -7.32
CA LEU A 94 -12.67 -8.50 -8.26
C LEU A 94 -13.70 -9.57 -7.82
N GLN A 95 -14.55 -9.25 -6.85
CA GLN A 95 -15.66 -10.09 -6.39
C GLN A 95 -16.91 -9.23 -6.30
N ALA A 96 -18.05 -9.75 -6.75
CA ALA A 96 -19.30 -9.00 -6.81
C ALA A 96 -19.84 -8.58 -5.43
N ASP A 97 -19.49 -9.29 -4.38
CA ASP A 97 -19.91 -9.03 -2.99
C ASP A 97 -19.00 -8.03 -2.24
N ILE A 98 -17.93 -7.56 -2.87
CA ILE A 98 -17.06 -6.52 -2.30
C ILE A 98 -17.51 -5.15 -2.82
N GLU A 99 -18.00 -4.30 -1.94
CA GLU A 99 -18.55 -3.00 -2.30
C GLU A 99 -17.50 -1.88 -2.32
N ILE A 100 -17.79 -0.81 -3.07
CA ILE A 100 -17.00 0.44 -3.00
C ILE A 100 -16.98 0.95 -1.56
N GLY A 101 -15.79 1.23 -1.07
CA GLY A 101 -15.53 1.67 0.30
C GLY A 101 -15.17 0.53 1.25
N ASP A 102 -15.34 -0.73 0.87
CA ASP A 102 -14.81 -1.83 1.66
C ASP A 102 -13.28 -1.81 1.70
N MET A 103 -12.71 -2.50 2.67
CA MET A 103 -11.26 -2.56 2.84
C MET A 103 -10.76 -3.99 2.66
N VAL A 104 -9.60 -4.12 2.00
CA VAL A 104 -8.94 -5.40 1.74
C VAL A 104 -7.57 -5.40 2.38
N VAL A 105 -7.32 -6.37 3.28
CA VAL A 105 -5.98 -6.69 3.80
C VAL A 105 -5.40 -7.85 3.00
N ALA A 106 -4.29 -7.60 2.31
CA ALA A 106 -3.72 -8.54 1.35
C ALA A 106 -2.91 -9.65 2.01
N THR A 107 -3.27 -10.92 1.74
CA THR A 107 -2.50 -12.10 2.19
C THR A 107 -1.41 -12.52 1.20
N GLY A 108 -1.40 -11.93 0.02
CA GLY A 108 -0.42 -12.14 -1.04
C GLY A 108 -0.86 -11.43 -2.31
N ALA A 109 0.05 -11.28 -3.26
CA ALA A 109 -0.24 -10.66 -4.55
C ALA A 109 0.22 -11.54 -5.71
N ALA A 110 -0.68 -11.82 -6.66
CA ALA A 110 -0.32 -12.35 -7.97
C ALA A 110 0.50 -11.29 -8.74
N LYS A 111 1.48 -11.75 -9.52
CA LYS A 111 2.47 -10.89 -10.17
C LYS A 111 2.19 -10.75 -11.67
N GLU A 112 1.21 -9.94 -12.04
CA GLU A 112 0.97 -9.57 -13.44
C GLU A 112 1.81 -8.36 -13.90
N GLU A 113 2.76 -7.93 -13.09
CA GLU A 113 3.70 -6.85 -13.30
C GLU A 113 5.09 -7.34 -13.79
N GLY A 114 5.90 -6.47 -14.34
CA GLY A 114 7.21 -6.80 -14.90
C GLY A 114 8.40 -6.59 -13.95
N THR A 115 8.23 -5.83 -12.87
CA THR A 115 9.33 -5.36 -12.01
C THR A 115 9.92 -6.47 -11.17
N THR A 116 9.09 -7.21 -10.43
CA THR A 116 9.58 -8.28 -9.54
C THR A 116 10.28 -9.39 -10.30
N LYS A 117 9.89 -9.65 -11.56
CA LYS A 117 10.53 -10.63 -12.46
C LYS A 117 11.99 -10.29 -12.79
N ARG A 118 12.43 -9.05 -12.53
CA ARG A 118 13.82 -8.61 -12.67
C ARG A 118 14.65 -8.86 -11.41
N TYR A 119 14.00 -9.00 -10.27
CA TYR A 119 14.61 -9.25 -8.96
C TYR A 119 14.65 -10.73 -8.61
N GLU A 120 13.55 -11.44 -8.88
CA GLU A 120 13.36 -12.84 -8.53
C GLU A 120 12.57 -13.61 -9.59
N SER A 121 12.61 -14.92 -9.52
CA SER A 121 11.77 -15.79 -10.33
C SER A 121 10.28 -15.45 -10.14
N ALA A 122 9.47 -15.65 -11.20
CA ALA A 122 8.01 -15.53 -11.10
C ALA A 122 7.40 -16.44 -10.01
N MET A 123 8.07 -17.55 -9.69
CA MET A 123 7.66 -18.49 -8.63
C MET A 123 7.99 -18.00 -7.20
N TYR A 124 8.80 -16.93 -7.05
CA TYR A 124 9.07 -16.36 -5.74
C TYR A 124 7.80 -15.72 -5.17
N PRO A 125 7.36 -16.10 -3.95
CA PRO A 125 6.06 -15.65 -3.45
C PRO A 125 6.09 -14.16 -3.08
N ALA A 126 5.08 -13.41 -3.54
CA ALA A 126 4.79 -12.07 -3.07
C ALA A 126 3.80 -12.15 -1.91
N VAL A 127 4.29 -12.28 -0.68
CA VAL A 127 3.48 -12.45 0.52
C VAL A 127 3.92 -11.49 1.61
N PRO A 128 2.98 -10.95 2.43
CA PRO A 128 3.28 -10.06 3.53
C PRO A 128 4.06 -10.78 4.64
N ASP A 129 4.54 -10.01 5.57
CA ASP A 129 5.01 -10.49 6.86
C ASP A 129 3.79 -10.86 7.73
N TYR A 130 3.89 -11.97 8.46
CA TYR A 130 2.76 -12.47 9.25
C TYR A 130 2.33 -11.51 10.36
N ASP A 131 3.31 -10.92 11.08
CA ASP A 131 2.99 -10.03 12.21
C ASP A 131 2.39 -8.71 11.72
N VAL A 132 2.84 -8.20 10.55
CA VAL A 132 2.25 -7.00 9.94
C VAL A 132 0.84 -7.28 9.43
N LEU A 133 0.62 -8.43 8.79
CA LEU A 133 -0.71 -8.86 8.34
C LEU A 133 -1.69 -8.96 9.51
N THR A 134 -1.33 -9.70 10.55
CA THR A 134 -2.21 -9.88 11.71
C THR A 134 -2.41 -8.58 12.48
N GLY A 135 -1.36 -7.73 12.58
CA GLY A 135 -1.48 -6.42 13.20
C GLY A 135 -2.49 -5.50 12.48
N LEU A 136 -2.59 -5.58 11.15
CA LEU A 136 -3.62 -4.84 10.39
C LEU A 136 -5.03 -5.39 10.66
N VAL A 137 -5.19 -6.71 10.73
CA VAL A 137 -6.49 -7.34 11.04
C VAL A 137 -6.92 -7.02 12.47
N ASP A 138 -6.03 -7.19 13.45
CA ASP A 138 -6.30 -6.88 14.86
C ASP A 138 -6.64 -5.39 15.05
N ALA A 139 -5.94 -4.50 14.33
CA ALA A 139 -6.26 -3.08 14.36
C ALA A 139 -7.61 -2.74 13.73
N ALA A 140 -8.03 -3.46 12.68
CA ALA A 140 -9.36 -3.31 12.11
C ALA A 140 -10.44 -3.72 13.12
N GLU A 141 -10.30 -4.90 13.75
CA GLU A 141 -11.22 -5.36 14.80
C GLU A 141 -11.29 -4.38 15.98
N ALA A 142 -10.15 -3.83 16.41
CA ALA A 142 -10.09 -2.86 17.51
C ALA A 142 -10.78 -1.52 17.19
N ASN A 143 -10.95 -1.19 15.91
CA ASN A 143 -11.66 -0.02 15.42
C ASN A 143 -13.12 -0.33 15.02
N ASP A 144 -13.65 -1.51 15.34
CA ASP A 144 -15.00 -1.98 14.93
C ASP A 144 -15.19 -1.96 13.39
N GLU A 145 -14.12 -2.30 12.63
CA GLU A 145 -14.11 -2.31 11.17
C GLU A 145 -14.04 -3.72 10.62
N ASP A 146 -14.96 -4.02 9.69
CA ASP A 146 -14.89 -5.23 8.90
C ASP A 146 -13.91 -5.05 7.72
N VAL A 147 -13.05 -6.05 7.51
CA VAL A 147 -12.10 -6.08 6.38
C VAL A 147 -12.15 -7.42 5.68
N HIS A 148 -12.04 -7.40 4.36
CA HIS A 148 -11.80 -8.61 3.58
C HIS A 148 -10.33 -9.00 3.68
N VAL A 149 -10.04 -10.27 3.94
CA VAL A 149 -8.67 -10.76 4.08
C VAL A 149 -8.43 -11.86 3.05
N GLY A 150 -7.55 -11.59 2.06
CA GLY A 150 -7.31 -12.55 0.99
C GLY A 150 -6.27 -12.10 -0.04
N PRO A 151 -6.01 -12.92 -1.06
CA PRO A 151 -5.06 -12.61 -2.11
C PRO A 151 -5.61 -11.56 -3.07
N ILE A 152 -4.68 -10.77 -3.63
CA ILE A 152 -4.95 -9.73 -4.63
C ILE A 152 -4.05 -9.93 -5.86
N VAL A 153 -4.19 -9.10 -6.88
CA VAL A 153 -3.28 -9.07 -8.02
C VAL A 153 -2.68 -7.67 -8.18
N SER A 154 -1.39 -7.60 -8.53
CA SER A 154 -0.72 -6.36 -8.94
C SER A 154 -0.46 -6.40 -10.44
N ASP A 155 -0.99 -5.41 -11.16
CA ASP A 155 -0.86 -5.26 -12.62
C ASP A 155 -0.25 -3.90 -12.98
N ASP A 156 0.53 -3.87 -14.06
CA ASP A 156 1.16 -2.64 -14.59
C ASP A 156 0.23 -1.85 -15.53
N ALA A 157 -0.88 -2.44 -16.01
CA ALA A 157 -1.60 -1.96 -17.19
C ALA A 157 -3.05 -1.57 -16.90
N PHE A 158 -3.25 -0.53 -16.07
CA PHE A 158 -4.54 -0.03 -15.57
C PHE A 158 -5.67 0.03 -16.62
N TYR A 159 -5.38 0.44 -17.85
CA TYR A 159 -6.37 0.58 -18.93
C TYR A 159 -6.49 -0.66 -19.83
N ALA A 160 -5.76 -1.74 -19.56
CA ALA A 160 -5.79 -2.95 -20.37
C ALA A 160 -6.65 -4.08 -19.77
N GLU A 161 -7.35 -3.81 -18.68
CA GLU A 161 -8.21 -4.76 -17.99
C GLU A 161 -9.48 -5.04 -18.85
N SER A 162 -9.49 -6.18 -19.54
CA SER A 162 -10.65 -6.64 -20.31
C SER A 162 -11.62 -7.43 -19.43
N GLU A 163 -12.89 -7.58 -19.88
CA GLU A 163 -13.87 -8.43 -19.19
C GLU A 163 -13.33 -9.85 -18.97
N GLU A 164 -12.70 -10.47 -19.99
CA GLU A 164 -12.11 -11.82 -19.88
C GLU A 164 -11.01 -11.87 -18.80
N TYR A 165 -10.19 -10.82 -18.69
CA TYR A 165 -9.14 -10.71 -17.67
C TYR A 165 -9.74 -10.60 -16.27
N VAL A 166 -10.80 -9.82 -16.09
CA VAL A 166 -11.51 -9.70 -14.80
C VAL A 166 -12.17 -11.02 -14.42
N ASP A 167 -12.87 -11.69 -15.38
CA ASP A 167 -13.52 -12.98 -15.17
C ASP A 167 -12.51 -14.06 -14.71
N ASP A 168 -11.30 -14.09 -15.28
CA ASP A 168 -10.25 -15.04 -14.90
C ASP A 168 -9.81 -14.87 -13.45
N TRP A 169 -9.64 -13.61 -12.99
CA TRP A 169 -9.25 -13.32 -11.61
C TRP A 169 -10.39 -13.48 -10.62
N GLU A 170 -11.63 -13.16 -11.00
CA GLU A 170 -12.82 -13.45 -10.22
C GLU A 170 -12.95 -14.96 -9.99
N ALA A 171 -12.86 -15.77 -11.06
CA ALA A 171 -12.91 -17.23 -10.99
C ALA A 171 -11.77 -17.84 -10.16
N ALA A 172 -10.62 -17.17 -10.11
CA ALA A 172 -9.49 -17.55 -9.26
C ALA A 172 -9.66 -17.12 -7.79
N ASN A 173 -10.78 -16.47 -7.44
CA ASN A 173 -11.09 -15.94 -6.11
C ASN A 173 -10.07 -14.93 -5.58
N LEU A 174 -9.49 -14.10 -6.44
CA LEU A 174 -8.74 -12.94 -5.99
C LEU A 174 -9.72 -11.83 -5.59
N LEU A 175 -9.42 -11.14 -4.50
CA LEU A 175 -10.33 -10.15 -3.92
C LEU A 175 -10.30 -8.80 -4.66
N ALA A 176 -9.10 -8.41 -5.11
CA ALA A 176 -8.89 -7.06 -5.62
C ALA A 176 -7.67 -6.95 -6.54
N ILE A 177 -7.60 -5.86 -7.29
CA ILE A 177 -6.49 -5.52 -8.19
C ILE A 177 -5.97 -4.11 -7.88
N GLU A 178 -4.65 -3.99 -7.78
CA GLU A 178 -3.91 -2.74 -7.59
C GLU A 178 -2.57 -2.80 -8.34
N MET A 179 -1.61 -1.91 -8.08
CA MET A 179 -0.44 -1.78 -8.96
C MET A 179 0.93 -1.92 -8.24
N GLU A 180 1.03 -2.20 -6.91
CA GLU A 180 2.30 -2.12 -6.17
C GLU A 180 2.59 -3.25 -5.19
N ALA A 181 1.57 -3.92 -4.63
CA ALA A 181 1.74 -4.86 -3.52
C ALA A 181 2.70 -6.02 -3.83
N ALA A 182 2.71 -6.51 -5.07
CA ALA A 182 3.65 -7.56 -5.48
C ALA A 182 5.11 -7.11 -5.32
N ALA A 183 5.44 -5.88 -5.72
CA ALA A 183 6.78 -5.32 -5.53
C ALA A 183 7.07 -5.06 -4.05
N VAL A 184 6.13 -4.49 -3.31
CA VAL A 184 6.27 -4.22 -1.86
C VAL A 184 6.61 -5.51 -1.12
N PHE A 185 5.83 -6.57 -1.29
CA PHE A 185 6.04 -7.84 -0.59
C PHE A 185 7.33 -8.55 -1.03
N SER A 186 7.56 -8.63 -2.35
CA SER A 186 8.71 -9.36 -2.88
C SER A 186 10.03 -8.70 -2.49
N LEU A 187 10.13 -7.37 -2.63
CA LEU A 187 11.37 -6.65 -2.34
C LEU A 187 11.63 -6.54 -0.83
N ALA A 188 10.60 -6.26 -0.03
CA ALA A 188 10.74 -6.24 1.41
C ALA A 188 11.28 -7.57 1.94
N ARG A 189 10.65 -8.69 1.57
CA ARG A 189 11.11 -10.02 1.97
C ARG A 189 12.53 -10.33 1.52
N ARG A 190 12.88 -10.00 0.26
CA ARG A 190 14.24 -10.17 -0.26
C ARG A 190 15.28 -9.43 0.55
N LYS A 191 14.92 -8.28 1.12
CA LYS A 191 15.78 -7.41 1.91
C LYS A 191 15.76 -7.70 3.41
N GLY A 192 14.95 -8.66 3.86
CA GLY A 192 14.75 -8.95 5.28
C GLY A 192 13.91 -7.91 6.01
N MET A 193 13.21 -7.05 5.26
CA MET A 193 12.20 -6.14 5.79
C MET A 193 10.87 -6.87 6.02
N ARG A 194 10.03 -6.32 6.91
CA ARG A 194 8.63 -6.71 7.07
C ARG A 194 7.73 -5.86 6.19
N ALA A 195 6.66 -6.43 5.65
CA ALA A 195 5.71 -5.69 4.81
C ALA A 195 4.27 -6.15 5.02
N GLY A 196 3.31 -5.23 4.90
CA GLY A 196 1.88 -5.50 4.83
C GLY A 196 1.18 -4.52 3.91
N ALA A 197 -0.09 -4.78 3.58
CA ALA A 197 -0.89 -3.88 2.76
C ALA A 197 -2.37 -3.93 3.16
N ILE A 198 -2.97 -2.75 3.24
CA ILE A 198 -4.41 -2.53 3.32
C ILE A 198 -4.81 -1.55 2.20
N CYS A 199 -5.90 -1.85 1.50
CA CYS A 199 -6.40 -1.02 0.42
C CYS A 199 -7.90 -0.79 0.58
N THR A 200 -8.36 0.44 0.29
CA THR A 200 -9.78 0.77 0.21
C THR A 200 -10.26 0.55 -1.23
N VAL A 201 -11.40 -0.08 -1.37
CA VAL A 201 -12.04 -0.32 -2.67
C VAL A 201 -12.62 0.99 -3.21
N ASP A 202 -12.15 1.45 -4.37
CA ASP A 202 -12.60 2.66 -5.06
C ASP A 202 -13.45 2.40 -6.32
N GLY A 203 -13.54 1.14 -6.73
CA GLY A 203 -14.38 0.66 -7.82
C GLY A 203 -14.52 -0.86 -7.76
N ASN A 204 -15.53 -1.41 -8.46
CA ASN A 204 -15.72 -2.85 -8.60
C ASN A 204 -15.74 -3.20 -10.10
N LEU A 205 -14.75 -3.99 -10.55
CA LEU A 205 -14.57 -4.31 -11.97
C LEU A 205 -15.60 -5.33 -12.46
N VAL A 206 -16.06 -6.23 -11.58
CA VAL A 206 -17.11 -7.24 -11.89
C VAL A 206 -18.45 -6.54 -12.10
N GLU A 207 -18.77 -5.50 -11.32
CA GLU A 207 -19.96 -4.68 -11.46
C GLU A 207 -19.81 -3.58 -12.54
N GLY A 208 -18.66 -3.51 -13.21
CA GLY A 208 -18.38 -2.53 -14.27
C GLY A 208 -18.29 -1.09 -13.79
N THR A 209 -18.01 -0.86 -12.49
CA THR A 209 -17.78 0.48 -11.97
C THR A 209 -16.30 0.85 -12.15
N GLN A 210 -16.07 2.09 -12.62
CA GLN A 210 -14.72 2.58 -12.84
C GLN A 210 -13.98 2.72 -11.51
N LYS A 211 -12.77 2.16 -11.44
CA LYS A 211 -11.81 2.40 -10.36
C LYS A 211 -10.89 3.57 -10.68
N GLY A 212 -10.27 4.11 -9.65
CA GLY A 212 -9.31 5.21 -9.76
C GLY A 212 -9.99 6.56 -9.93
N ALA A 213 -9.67 7.45 -9.03
CA ALA A 213 -9.95 8.87 -9.15
C ALA A 213 -8.63 9.60 -9.45
N ASP A 214 -8.67 10.73 -10.14
CA ASP A 214 -7.49 11.56 -10.41
C ASP A 214 -6.87 12.11 -9.12
N SER A 215 -7.67 12.17 -8.06
CA SER A 215 -7.24 12.48 -6.69
C SER A 215 -8.18 11.84 -5.68
N ASP A 216 -7.74 11.71 -4.42
CA ASP A 216 -8.62 11.26 -3.33
C ASP A 216 -9.88 12.14 -3.18
N ASP A 217 -9.84 13.39 -3.67
CA ASP A 217 -11.00 14.28 -3.66
C ASP A 217 -12.11 13.88 -4.63
N GLU A 218 -11.80 13.09 -5.64
CA GLU A 218 -12.75 12.58 -6.64
C GLU A 218 -13.30 11.20 -6.33
N LEU A 219 -12.83 10.55 -5.27
CA LEU A 219 -13.35 9.28 -4.78
C LEU A 219 -14.86 9.40 -4.44
N PRO A 220 -15.67 8.34 -4.67
CA PRO A 220 -16.99 8.24 -4.10
C PRO A 220 -16.98 8.51 -2.58
N GLU A 221 -18.01 9.20 -2.07
CA GLU A 221 -18.05 9.63 -0.65
C GLU A 221 -17.79 8.46 0.33
N LYS A 222 -18.36 7.27 0.06
CA LYS A 222 -18.15 6.07 0.86
C LYS A 222 -16.69 5.64 0.83
N ALA A 223 -16.06 5.62 -0.35
CA ALA A 223 -14.64 5.27 -0.48
C ALA A 223 -13.74 6.29 0.20
N LYS A 224 -14.04 7.59 0.05
CA LYS A 224 -13.30 8.69 0.69
C LYS A 224 -13.31 8.57 2.21
N ASN A 225 -14.47 8.33 2.81
CA ASN A 225 -14.62 8.13 4.25
C ASN A 225 -13.85 6.88 4.72
N ASN A 226 -13.85 5.83 3.92
CA ASN A 226 -13.18 4.57 4.28
C ASN A 226 -11.66 4.63 4.02
N VAL A 227 -11.17 5.51 3.15
CA VAL A 227 -9.73 5.83 3.09
C VAL A 227 -9.25 6.40 4.44
N GLU A 228 -10.00 7.31 5.06
CA GLU A 228 -9.67 7.83 6.40
C GLU A 228 -9.66 6.73 7.48
N ARG A 229 -10.61 5.78 7.40
CA ARG A 229 -10.67 4.63 8.30
C ARG A 229 -9.51 3.66 8.06
N ALA A 230 -9.15 3.38 6.79
CA ALA A 230 -7.96 2.58 6.46
C ALA A 230 -6.66 3.22 6.95
N ILE A 231 -6.56 4.56 6.90
CA ILE A 231 -5.46 5.31 7.49
C ILE A 231 -5.41 5.11 9.01
N ALA A 232 -6.54 5.24 9.72
CA ALA A 232 -6.62 5.02 11.16
C ALA A 232 -6.20 3.60 11.56
N ILE A 233 -6.68 2.57 10.84
CA ILE A 233 -6.27 1.18 11.02
C ILE A 233 -4.76 1.02 10.80
N THR A 234 -4.22 1.60 9.72
CA THR A 234 -2.79 1.52 9.41
C THR A 234 -1.92 2.15 10.49
N LEU A 235 -2.32 3.32 11.00
CA LEU A 235 -1.63 4.02 12.09
C LEU A 235 -1.71 3.23 13.39
N SER A 236 -2.89 2.69 13.73
CA SER A 236 -3.08 1.83 14.92
C SER A 236 -2.22 0.56 14.85
N ALA A 237 -2.15 -0.10 13.68
CA ALA A 237 -1.26 -1.25 13.47
C ALA A 237 0.22 -0.84 13.60
N ALA A 238 0.62 0.29 13.00
CA ALA A 238 1.98 0.79 13.07
C ALA A 238 2.43 1.11 14.50
N ALA A 239 1.52 1.56 15.37
CA ALA A 239 1.81 1.87 16.76
C ALA A 239 2.10 0.61 17.61
N GLN A 240 1.66 -0.56 17.17
CA GLN A 240 1.83 -1.84 17.88
C GLN A 240 3.03 -2.67 17.36
N LEU A 241 3.62 -2.29 16.23
CA LEU A 241 4.74 -2.97 15.57
C LEU A 241 6.10 -2.37 15.94
#